data_938901cbd9f85d77381c52c4d4bbe0dd
#
_entry.id   938901cbd9f85d77381c52c4d4bbe0dd
#
_cell.length_a   1.000
_cell.length_b   1.000
_cell.length_c   1.000
_cell.angle_alpha   90.00
_cell.angle_beta   90.00
_cell.angle_gamma   90.00
#
_symmetry.space_group_name_H-M   'P 1'
#
loop_
_entity.id
_entity.type
_entity.pdbx_description
1 polymer ?
#
loop_
_entity_poly.entity_id
_entity_poly.type
_entity_poly.pdbx_seq_one_letter_code
_entity_poly.pdbx_strand_id
1 'polypeptide(L)'
;MSSTIHNISIDCHDTYALAGFWSQVFDCPRQPDDFPGDPEAMLLPPGGPEVLFIAVPEGKAVKNRLHLDLQPADRTRDEEVERLLAIGATRVDDQIKPDGSGWVVLADPEGNEFCVLRSAPEREASAAAARAAAEDGEQA
;
A
#
# COMPACT_ATOMS: atom_id res chain seq x y z
N MET A 1 -0.56 -10.25 28.81
CA MET A 1 0.69 -9.91 28.10
C MET A 1 0.47 -10.09 26.61
N SER A 2 1.08 -9.23 25.81
CA SER A 2 0.89 -9.20 24.36
C SER A 2 2.20 -8.88 23.65
N SER A 3 2.21 -9.05 22.32
CA SER A 3 3.30 -8.59 21.47
C SER A 3 2.83 -7.42 20.64
N THR A 4 3.77 -6.61 20.21
CA THR A 4 3.52 -5.49 19.28
C THR A 4 4.35 -5.71 18.01
N ILE A 5 3.95 -5.07 16.93
CA ILE A 5 4.73 -5.08 15.69
C ILE A 5 5.83 -4.04 15.84
N HIS A 6 7.09 -4.49 15.86
CA HIS A 6 8.24 -3.58 15.86
C HIS A 6 8.49 -3.02 14.46
N ASN A 7 8.57 -3.91 13.47
CA ASN A 7 8.79 -3.53 12.09
C ASN A 7 8.20 -4.57 11.14
N ILE A 8 8.05 -4.16 9.89
CA ILE A 8 7.74 -5.05 8.76
C ILE A 8 8.99 -5.13 7.92
N SER A 9 9.46 -6.34 7.61
CA SER A 9 10.63 -6.54 6.74
C SER A 9 10.19 -7.01 5.37
N ILE A 10 10.75 -6.40 4.33
CA ILE A 10 10.53 -6.75 2.93
C ILE A 10 11.86 -7.20 2.36
N ASP A 11 11.94 -8.46 1.94
CA ASP A 11 13.11 -8.99 1.25
C ASP A 11 13.15 -8.48 -0.18
N CYS A 12 14.33 -8.14 -0.68
CA CYS A 12 14.50 -7.55 -2.01
C CYS A 12 15.91 -7.74 -2.53
N HIS A 13 16.16 -7.34 -3.77
CA HIS A 13 17.52 -7.34 -4.34
C HIS A 13 18.22 -6.00 -4.12
N ASP A 14 17.52 -4.88 -4.35
CA ASP A 14 18.08 -3.53 -4.25
C ASP A 14 17.33 -2.74 -3.18
N THR A 15 17.88 -2.74 -1.97
CA THR A 15 17.26 -2.11 -0.80
C THR A 15 17.07 -0.61 -0.98
N TYR A 16 18.10 0.07 -1.52
CA TYR A 16 18.08 1.53 -1.66
C TYR A 16 17.06 1.98 -2.70
N ALA A 17 17.00 1.31 -3.84
CA ALA A 17 16.04 1.62 -4.89
C ALA A 17 14.61 1.32 -4.44
N LEU A 18 14.38 0.16 -3.80
CA LEU A 18 13.05 -0.22 -3.34
C LEU A 18 12.57 0.69 -2.21
N ALA A 19 13.45 1.03 -1.27
CA ALA A 19 13.11 2.02 -0.24
C ALA A 19 12.77 3.38 -0.85
N GLY A 20 13.40 3.74 -1.98
CA GLY A 20 13.06 4.96 -2.72
C GLY A 20 11.65 4.96 -3.28
N PHE A 21 11.19 3.85 -3.81
CA PHE A 21 9.81 3.71 -4.24
C PHE A 21 8.84 3.88 -3.05
N TRP A 22 9.04 3.10 -2.00
CA TRP A 22 8.16 3.11 -0.83
C TRP A 22 8.23 4.42 -0.04
N SER A 23 9.36 5.14 -0.09
CA SER A 23 9.46 6.49 0.50
C SER A 23 8.47 7.45 -0.15
N GLN A 24 8.26 7.33 -1.45
CA GLN A 24 7.27 8.12 -2.17
C GLN A 24 5.84 7.63 -1.89
N VAL A 25 5.63 6.33 -1.71
CA VAL A 25 4.31 5.78 -1.34
C VAL A 25 3.86 6.35 0.00
N PHE A 26 4.75 6.33 1.00
CA PHE A 26 4.44 6.76 2.36
C PHE A 26 4.67 8.25 2.62
N ASP A 27 5.23 8.97 1.65
CA ASP A 27 5.63 10.37 1.80
C ASP A 27 6.52 10.56 3.05
N CYS A 28 7.57 9.76 3.14
CA CYS A 28 8.57 9.86 4.18
C CYS A 28 9.98 9.69 3.57
N PRO A 29 11.02 10.34 4.13
CA PRO A 29 12.35 10.27 3.54
C PRO A 29 13.04 8.94 3.80
N ARG A 30 14.02 8.59 2.94
CA ARG A 30 15.02 7.57 3.27
C ARG A 30 15.81 8.01 4.50
N GLN A 31 16.36 7.04 5.22
CA GLN A 31 17.27 7.36 6.33
C GLN A 31 18.57 7.97 5.80
N PRO A 32 19.15 8.96 6.52
CA PRO A 32 20.35 9.66 6.03
C PRO A 32 21.58 8.76 5.82
N ASP A 33 21.67 7.67 6.57
CA ASP A 33 22.80 6.75 6.54
C ASP A 33 22.66 5.66 5.47
N ASP A 34 21.47 5.49 4.88
CA ASP A 34 21.26 4.51 3.82
C ASP A 34 21.93 4.97 2.51
N PHE A 35 22.49 4.03 1.77
CA PHE A 35 23.27 4.31 0.55
C PHE A 35 23.02 3.24 -0.52
N PRO A 36 23.31 3.55 -1.80
CA PRO A 36 23.23 2.55 -2.87
C PRO A 36 24.14 1.35 -2.59
N GLY A 37 23.57 0.14 -2.64
CA GLY A 37 24.31 -1.09 -2.32
C GLY A 37 24.28 -1.49 -0.86
N ASP A 38 23.60 -0.73 -0.01
CA ASP A 38 23.42 -1.07 1.39
C ASP A 38 22.67 -2.41 1.54
N PRO A 39 23.13 -3.33 2.38
CA PRO A 39 22.38 -4.57 2.62
C PRO A 39 21.03 -4.37 3.33
N GLU A 40 20.83 -3.22 3.95
CA GLU A 40 19.57 -2.88 4.60
C GLU A 40 19.22 -1.40 4.35
N ALA A 41 17.93 -1.11 4.29
CA ALA A 41 17.39 0.25 4.26
C ALA A 41 16.11 0.29 5.07
N MET A 42 15.79 1.43 5.66
CA MET A 42 14.64 1.55 6.55
C MET A 42 13.84 2.82 6.27
N LEU A 43 12.52 2.70 6.39
CA LEU A 43 11.60 3.83 6.36
C LEU A 43 10.82 3.91 7.67
N LEU A 44 10.45 5.12 8.04
CA LEU A 44 9.63 5.41 9.23
C LEU A 44 8.31 6.05 8.79
N PRO A 45 7.34 5.26 8.28
CA PRO A 45 6.08 5.84 7.81
C PRO A 45 5.31 6.50 8.96
N PRO A 46 4.68 7.66 8.72
CA PRO A 46 3.87 8.30 9.75
C PRO A 46 2.74 7.38 10.22
N GLY A 47 2.63 7.18 11.53
CA GLY A 47 1.56 6.40 12.14
C GLY A 47 1.65 4.89 11.96
N GLY A 48 2.67 4.40 11.30
CA GLY A 48 2.86 2.97 11.07
C GLY A 48 4.09 2.40 11.77
N PRO A 49 4.27 1.07 11.70
CA PRO A 49 5.53 0.46 12.12
C PRO A 49 6.66 0.82 11.14
N GLU A 50 7.89 0.65 11.59
CA GLU A 50 9.06 0.76 10.71
C GLU A 50 8.97 -0.25 9.58
N VAL A 51 9.44 0.11 8.38
CA VAL A 51 9.55 -0.80 7.24
C VAL A 51 11.02 -0.96 6.89
N LEU A 52 11.50 -2.19 7.01
CA LEU A 52 12.91 -2.54 6.78
C LEU A 52 13.01 -3.32 5.47
N PHE A 53 13.94 -2.91 4.62
CA PHE A 53 14.25 -3.59 3.35
C PHE A 53 15.55 -4.35 3.54
N ILE A 54 15.55 -5.65 3.24
CA ILE A 54 16.69 -6.53 3.48
C ILE A 54 17.11 -7.17 2.14
N ALA A 55 18.37 -7.03 1.78
CA ALA A 55 18.91 -7.65 0.57
C ALA A 55 18.99 -9.16 0.76
N VAL A 56 18.37 -9.90 -0.17
CA VAL A 56 18.40 -11.36 -0.21
C VAL A 56 18.80 -11.82 -1.63
N PRO A 57 19.40 -13.01 -1.77
CA PRO A 57 19.78 -13.51 -3.09
C PRO A 57 18.58 -14.05 -3.89
N GLU A 58 17.50 -14.47 -3.23
CA GLU A 58 16.32 -15.06 -3.88
C GLU A 58 15.49 -13.98 -4.57
N GLY A 59 14.98 -14.30 -5.76
CA GLY A 59 14.00 -13.46 -6.44
C GLY A 59 12.58 -13.73 -5.98
N LYS A 60 11.69 -12.79 -6.29
CA LYS A 60 10.24 -12.95 -6.06
C LYS A 60 9.69 -13.95 -7.09
N ALA A 61 9.17 -15.08 -6.64
CA ALA A 61 8.70 -16.16 -7.52
C ALA A 61 7.20 -16.42 -7.43
N VAL A 62 6.60 -16.34 -6.24
CA VAL A 62 5.19 -16.62 -6.02
C VAL A 62 4.51 -15.41 -5.37
N LYS A 63 3.18 -15.38 -5.44
CA LYS A 63 2.40 -14.31 -4.82
C LYS A 63 2.68 -14.22 -3.31
N ASN A 64 2.76 -12.99 -2.79
CA ASN A 64 2.92 -12.76 -1.36
C ASN A 64 1.76 -13.40 -0.58
N ARG A 65 2.09 -14.05 0.52
CA ARG A 65 1.07 -14.54 1.47
C ARG A 65 0.62 -13.42 2.41
N LEU A 66 1.53 -12.50 2.74
CA LEU A 66 1.25 -11.30 3.52
C LEU A 66 1.39 -10.09 2.60
N HIS A 67 0.39 -9.23 2.56
CA HIS A 67 0.44 -8.00 1.74
C HIS A 67 -0.06 -6.81 2.53
N LEU A 68 0.45 -5.63 2.19
CA LEU A 68 -0.02 -4.38 2.76
C LEU A 68 -1.27 -3.92 2.02
N ASP A 69 -2.25 -3.44 2.77
CA ASP A 69 -3.44 -2.81 2.23
C ASP A 69 -3.36 -1.32 2.57
N LEU A 70 -3.20 -0.49 1.54
CA LEU A 70 -2.99 0.94 1.69
C LEU A 70 -4.31 1.69 1.49
N GLN A 71 -4.50 2.75 2.26
CA GLN A 71 -5.59 3.69 2.00
C GLN A 71 -5.00 5.08 1.76
N PRO A 72 -5.42 5.78 0.70
CA PRO A 72 -4.97 7.15 0.45
C PRO A 72 -5.38 8.08 1.57
N ALA A 73 -4.51 9.03 1.92
CA ALA A 73 -4.79 10.02 2.97
C ALA A 73 -5.55 11.24 2.44
N ASP A 74 -5.25 11.67 1.22
CA ASP A 74 -5.69 12.96 0.68
C ASP A 74 -6.26 12.89 -0.74
N ARG A 75 -6.57 11.70 -1.25
CA ARG A 75 -7.09 11.49 -2.60
C ARG A 75 -7.93 10.22 -2.67
N THR A 76 -8.58 10.00 -3.82
CA THR A 76 -9.36 8.78 -4.03
C THR A 76 -8.45 7.59 -4.32
N ARG A 77 -9.01 6.37 -4.20
CA ARG A 77 -8.31 5.14 -4.59
C ARG A 77 -7.79 5.24 -6.02
N ASP A 78 -8.63 5.66 -6.96
CA ASP A 78 -8.25 5.69 -8.38
C ASP A 78 -7.15 6.72 -8.65
N GLU A 79 -7.20 7.88 -8.01
CA GLU A 79 -6.13 8.87 -8.08
C GLU A 79 -4.82 8.33 -7.50
N GLU A 80 -4.89 7.62 -6.38
CA GLU A 80 -3.71 7.01 -5.78
C GLU A 80 -3.10 5.92 -6.66
N VAL A 81 -3.94 5.07 -7.26
CA VAL A 81 -3.46 4.06 -8.21
C VAL A 81 -2.68 4.72 -9.36
N GLU A 82 -3.22 5.79 -9.94
CA GLU A 82 -2.51 6.50 -11.01
C GLU A 82 -1.18 7.09 -10.54
N ARG A 83 -1.15 7.65 -9.33
CA ARG A 83 0.10 8.17 -8.76
C ARG A 83 1.15 7.06 -8.56
N LEU A 84 0.73 5.93 -8.03
CA LEU A 84 1.64 4.81 -7.76
C LEU A 84 2.16 4.17 -9.06
N LEU A 85 1.32 4.06 -10.08
CA LEU A 85 1.77 3.61 -11.40
C LEU A 85 2.82 4.55 -11.98
N ALA A 86 2.64 5.85 -11.82
CA ALA A 86 3.58 6.86 -12.33
C ALA A 86 4.95 6.79 -11.65
N ILE A 87 5.04 6.32 -10.40
CA ILE A 87 6.31 6.23 -9.67
C ILE A 87 6.95 4.84 -9.72
N GLY A 88 6.35 3.88 -10.44
CA GLY A 88 7.01 2.61 -10.71
C GLY A 88 6.25 1.34 -10.32
N ALA A 89 5.04 1.45 -9.78
CA ALA A 89 4.20 0.28 -9.53
C ALA A 89 3.65 -0.27 -10.86
N THR A 90 3.26 -1.55 -10.85
CA THR A 90 2.55 -2.18 -11.97
C THR A 90 1.20 -2.69 -11.49
N ARG A 91 0.21 -2.69 -12.39
CA ARG A 91 -1.12 -3.23 -12.08
C ARG A 91 -1.06 -4.76 -12.20
N VAL A 92 -1.56 -5.45 -11.17
CA VAL A 92 -1.61 -6.92 -11.13
C VAL A 92 -3.04 -7.42 -11.31
N ASP A 93 -3.99 -6.84 -10.57
CA ASP A 93 -5.37 -7.28 -10.59
C ASP A 93 -6.28 -6.14 -10.14
N ASP A 94 -7.56 -6.28 -10.45
CA ASP A 94 -8.59 -5.28 -10.15
C ASP A 94 -9.77 -6.04 -9.52
N GLN A 95 -10.05 -5.75 -8.26
CA GLN A 95 -11.15 -6.32 -7.50
C GLN A 95 -12.23 -5.27 -7.22
N ILE A 96 -12.39 -4.31 -8.12
CA ILE A 96 -13.42 -3.28 -8.01
C ILE A 96 -14.77 -3.90 -8.37
N LYS A 97 -15.75 -3.70 -7.50
CA LYS A 97 -17.12 -4.18 -7.67
C LYS A 97 -17.95 -3.17 -8.46
N PRO A 98 -19.12 -3.60 -9.01
CA PRO A 98 -19.99 -2.68 -9.76
C PRO A 98 -20.43 -1.44 -8.99
N ASP A 99 -20.52 -1.50 -7.66
CA ASP A 99 -20.87 -0.37 -6.81
C ASP A 99 -19.67 0.56 -6.52
N GLY A 100 -18.50 0.28 -7.10
CA GLY A 100 -17.28 1.06 -6.90
C GLY A 100 -16.46 0.66 -5.68
N SER A 101 -16.94 -0.26 -4.85
CA SER A 101 -16.17 -0.77 -3.71
C SER A 101 -15.07 -1.73 -4.18
N GLY A 102 -14.29 -2.22 -3.24
CA GLY A 102 -13.21 -3.16 -3.53
C GLY A 102 -11.85 -2.47 -3.55
N TRP A 103 -10.90 -3.15 -4.15
CA TRP A 103 -9.50 -2.72 -4.13
C TRP A 103 -8.79 -3.03 -5.45
N VAL A 104 -7.62 -2.44 -5.61
CA VAL A 104 -6.73 -2.70 -6.76
C VAL A 104 -5.45 -3.34 -6.24
N VAL A 105 -5.00 -4.39 -6.89
CA VAL A 105 -3.73 -5.05 -6.56
C VAL A 105 -2.65 -4.50 -7.48
N LEU A 106 -1.61 -3.95 -6.88
CA LEU A 106 -0.42 -3.46 -7.58
C LEU A 106 0.79 -4.29 -7.13
N ALA A 107 1.88 -4.16 -7.86
CA ALA A 107 3.18 -4.68 -7.46
C ALA A 107 4.20 -3.55 -7.42
N ASP A 108 5.12 -3.61 -6.46
CA ASP A 108 6.24 -2.69 -6.40
C ASP A 108 7.28 -3.03 -7.49
N PRO A 109 8.35 -2.23 -7.66
CA PRO A 109 9.34 -2.50 -8.71
C PRO A 109 10.04 -3.86 -8.63
N GLU A 110 9.99 -4.54 -7.50
CA GLU A 110 10.54 -5.90 -7.37
C GLU A 110 9.47 -7.00 -7.40
N GLY A 111 8.21 -6.63 -7.69
CA GLY A 111 7.12 -7.58 -7.86
C GLY A 111 6.35 -7.90 -6.59
N ASN A 112 6.60 -7.25 -5.47
CA ASN A 112 5.86 -7.49 -4.25
C ASN A 112 4.45 -6.90 -4.37
N GLU A 113 3.43 -7.73 -4.22
CA GLU A 113 2.03 -7.32 -4.34
C GLU A 113 1.56 -6.57 -3.09
N PHE A 114 0.80 -5.53 -3.33
CA PHE A 114 0.10 -4.76 -2.30
C PHE A 114 -1.23 -4.28 -2.85
N CYS A 115 -2.14 -3.88 -1.97
CA CYS A 115 -3.48 -3.46 -2.36
C CYS A 115 -3.70 -1.99 -2.06
N VAL A 116 -4.48 -1.33 -2.90
CA VAL A 116 -4.93 0.04 -2.69
C VAL A 116 -6.43 0.01 -2.46
N LEU A 117 -6.85 0.45 -1.28
CA LEU A 117 -8.25 0.53 -0.86
C LEU A 117 -8.79 1.93 -1.15
N ARG A 118 -10.11 2.09 -1.07
CA ARG A 118 -10.70 3.42 -1.08
C ARG A 118 -10.25 4.20 0.16
N SER A 119 -10.19 5.52 0.04
CA SER A 119 -9.92 6.41 1.15
C SER A 119 -11.03 6.34 2.21
N ALA A 120 -10.76 6.83 3.41
CA ALA A 120 -11.78 6.91 4.46
C ALA A 120 -12.98 7.77 4.04
N PRO A 121 -12.81 8.97 3.43
CA PRO A 121 -13.94 9.73 2.89
C PRO A 121 -14.76 8.98 1.85
N GLU A 122 -14.13 8.22 0.96
CA GLU A 122 -14.85 7.43 -0.05
C GLU A 122 -15.72 6.36 0.61
N ARG A 123 -15.19 5.66 1.62
CA ARG A 123 -15.94 4.64 2.34
C ARG A 123 -17.10 5.25 3.13
N GLU A 124 -16.89 6.40 3.76
CA GLU A 124 -17.94 7.13 4.50
C GLU A 124 -19.05 7.59 3.58
N ALA A 125 -18.73 8.13 2.42
CA ALA A 125 -19.72 8.54 1.42
C ALA A 125 -20.59 7.35 0.96
N SER A 126 -19.97 6.19 0.69
CA SER A 126 -20.70 4.98 0.33
C SER A 126 -21.59 4.47 1.47
N ALA A 127 -21.11 4.50 2.70
CA ALA A 127 -21.90 4.10 3.88
C ALA A 127 -23.10 5.03 4.10
N ALA A 128 -22.90 6.34 3.92
CA ALA A 128 -23.98 7.33 4.01
C ALA A 128 -25.04 7.11 2.92
N ALA A 129 -24.61 6.84 1.67
CA ALA A 129 -25.51 6.55 0.58
C ALA A 129 -26.32 5.26 0.81
N ALA A 130 -25.69 4.22 1.36
CA ALA A 130 -26.35 2.97 1.70
C ALA A 130 -27.38 3.17 2.81
N ARG A 131 -27.08 3.98 3.84
CA ARG A 131 -28.03 4.31 4.90
C ARG A 131 -29.23 5.07 4.35
N ALA A 132 -29.02 6.08 3.50
CA ALA A 132 -30.09 6.84 2.88
C ALA A 132 -31.00 5.95 2.01
N ALA A 133 -30.44 5.05 1.22
CA ALA A 133 -31.20 4.11 0.39
C ALA A 133 -32.04 3.14 1.26
N ALA A 134 -31.52 2.68 2.39
CA ALA A 134 -32.25 1.81 3.31
C ALA A 134 -33.42 2.55 3.96
N GLU A 135 -33.26 3.81 4.37
CA GLU A 135 -34.30 4.65 4.93
C GLU A 135 -35.41 4.91 3.90
N ASP A 136 -35.09 5.22 2.66
CA ASP A 136 -36.07 5.41 1.59
C ASP A 136 -36.86 4.11 1.31
N GLY A 137 -36.19 2.96 1.37
CA GLY A 137 -36.84 1.65 1.22
C GLY A 137 -37.82 1.32 2.36
N GLU A 138 -37.56 1.77 3.58
CA GLU A 138 -38.45 1.55 4.72
C GLU A 138 -39.69 2.44 4.67
N GLN A 139 -39.64 3.59 4.01
CA GLN A 139 -40.74 4.51 3.88
C GLN A 139 -41.68 4.19 2.72
N ALA A 140 -41.29 3.28 1.86
CA ALA A 140 -42.10 2.80 0.76
C ALA A 140 -42.98 1.62 1.20
#